data_4f7c9118f707b60f3cb82f213606ccb4
#
_entry.id   4f7c9118f707b60f3cb82f213606ccb4
#
_cell.length_a   1.000
_cell.length_b   1.000
_cell.length_c   1.000
_cell.angle_alpha   90.00
_cell.angle_beta   90.00
_cell.angle_gamma   90.00
#
_symmetry.space_group_name_H-M   'P 1'
#
loop_
_entity.id
_entity.type
_entity.pdbx_description
1 polymer ?
#
loop_
_entity_poly.entity_id
_entity_poly.type
_entity_poly.pdbx_seq_one_letter_code
_entity_poly.pdbx_strand_id
1 'polypeptide(L)'
;MTSHATPTPGDTIRAEPPRNIAPVEEMLRLLSRAIRARLLYLENNPTYQKALDLLKGSFASIWAQTDELVFGITDTQVTWDGHAVVTEAEKTADALPWILYKDGLRELTLARGVESREIVDLVQVIAQVRKGGSDDDLLTLLWELEFSHVRYRYVDVSFDTAVPIDPADETRTKLVDPAAVREAPAEQLLPAGVVSMDDFDSTLYFLDENEVQYLQRTIGEHYATDLRQNVVSILLDVFEQQTDPAIRDEVCQILDGMLVNLLTAGQLRAVAALLREANIAAARARDITPPQRELLLSLPNRMSEPQAVGQLLQSLDERSDLPPQADLNELFEQLRVSALGTIFGWLGRLGTPSVRTLLEAAADRLAAANTSELVRLLGSTDRDVALEALRRAGSLKTAAAVPALARLLQHTDPAMRLGAVNALGEIGTAGALQNLDRGIDDEDREVRIAAVRALCQRTHRAAVQKIENALAGKRLQEGDLTEKMAFFEAYGALCGEPGVPMLDGLLNRKGLFGKRSDVEVRACAAMALGRIGTDSAVAALRRAASDKDILVRNAVSKALRGTP
;
A
#
# COMPACT_ATOMS: atom_id res chain seq x y z
N MET A 1 -57.15 65.06 -24.96
CA MET A 1 -56.10 65.90 -24.32
C MET A 1 -55.32 65.00 -23.45
N THR A 2 -54.30 64.41 -23.96
CA THR A 2 -53.34 63.56 -23.22
C THR A 2 -51.97 64.01 -23.58
N SER A 3 -51.28 64.54 -22.53
CA SER A 3 -49.93 65.10 -22.58
C SER A 3 -48.92 63.97 -22.61
N HIS A 4 -48.15 63.93 -23.69
CA HIS A 4 -46.89 63.11 -23.72
C HIS A 4 -45.81 63.85 -22.96
N ALA A 5 -45.26 63.18 -21.91
CA ALA A 5 -44.02 63.58 -21.29
C ALA A 5 -42.87 62.80 -21.91
N THR A 6 -41.93 63.49 -22.52
CA THR A 6 -40.64 63.02 -23.02
C THR A 6 -39.70 62.73 -21.85
N PRO A 7 -38.95 61.60 -21.83
CA PRO A 7 -37.93 61.39 -20.82
C PRO A 7 -36.66 62.16 -21.16
N THR A 8 -36.08 62.78 -20.13
CA THR A 8 -34.81 63.52 -20.11
C THR A 8 -33.62 62.57 -20.28
N PRO A 9 -32.60 62.88 -21.10
CA PRO A 9 -31.38 62.09 -21.19
C PRO A 9 -30.40 62.49 -20.06
N GLY A 10 -30.07 61.59 -19.20
CA GLY A 10 -29.05 61.86 -18.17
C GLY A 10 -28.83 60.83 -17.08
N ASP A 11 -28.87 59.51 -17.41
CA ASP A 11 -28.23 58.52 -16.59
C ASP A 11 -27.12 57.87 -17.39
N THR A 12 -25.92 58.48 -17.30
CA THR A 12 -24.66 57.84 -17.67
C THR A 12 -24.42 56.71 -16.71
N ILE A 13 -24.69 55.48 -17.18
CA ILE A 13 -24.17 54.27 -16.56
C ILE A 13 -22.65 54.46 -16.50
N ARG A 14 -22.10 54.73 -15.30
CA ARG A 14 -20.68 54.64 -15.06
C ARG A 14 -20.25 53.23 -15.37
N ALA A 15 -19.59 53.03 -16.51
CA ALA A 15 -18.86 51.81 -16.79
C ALA A 15 -17.87 51.60 -15.64
N GLU A 16 -18.06 50.59 -14.85
CA GLU A 16 -17.05 50.17 -13.88
C GLU A 16 -15.73 49.93 -14.61
N PRO A 17 -14.59 50.35 -14.03
CA PRO A 17 -13.30 50.10 -14.66
C PRO A 17 -13.11 48.59 -14.85
N PRO A 18 -12.50 48.14 -15.96
CA PRO A 18 -12.30 46.72 -16.20
C PRO A 18 -11.57 46.10 -15.03
N ARG A 19 -12.19 45.08 -14.42
CA ARG A 19 -11.61 44.37 -13.28
C ARG A 19 -10.34 43.65 -13.74
N ASN A 20 -9.31 43.65 -12.91
CA ASN A 20 -8.06 42.96 -13.23
C ASN A 20 -8.21 41.45 -13.04
N ILE A 21 -8.14 40.71 -14.14
CA ILE A 21 -8.34 39.24 -14.19
C ILE A 21 -7.12 38.50 -13.62
N ALA A 22 -5.92 39.04 -13.74
CA ALA A 22 -4.67 38.35 -13.39
C ALA A 22 -4.61 37.79 -11.95
N PRO A 23 -5.09 38.46 -10.89
CA PRO A 23 -5.12 37.90 -9.54
C PRO A 23 -6.04 36.66 -9.44
N VAL A 24 -7.14 36.61 -10.21
CA VAL A 24 -8.10 35.48 -10.21
C VAL A 24 -7.51 34.27 -10.93
N GLU A 25 -6.85 34.50 -12.08
CA GLU A 25 -6.11 33.45 -12.78
C GLU A 25 -5.01 32.84 -11.91
N GLU A 26 -4.26 33.67 -11.19
CA GLU A 26 -3.20 33.21 -10.29
C GLU A 26 -3.79 32.40 -9.12
N MET A 27 -4.90 32.85 -8.53
CA MET A 27 -5.59 32.13 -7.46
C MET A 27 -6.05 30.75 -7.94
N LEU A 28 -6.69 30.61 -9.12
CA LEU A 28 -7.10 29.33 -9.67
C LEU A 28 -5.91 28.40 -9.99
N ARG A 29 -4.78 28.97 -10.42
CA ARG A 29 -3.53 28.22 -10.59
C ARG A 29 -2.99 27.70 -9.26
N LEU A 30 -3.03 28.52 -8.22
CA LEU A 30 -2.64 28.12 -6.86
C LEU A 30 -3.61 27.09 -6.27
N LEU A 31 -4.91 27.20 -6.55
CA LEU A 31 -5.93 26.21 -6.20
C LEU A 31 -5.60 24.84 -6.83
N SER A 32 -5.37 24.81 -8.13
CA SER A 32 -4.98 23.58 -8.84
C SER A 32 -3.68 22.98 -8.28
N ARG A 33 -2.72 23.83 -7.88
CA ARG A 33 -1.48 23.40 -7.25
C ARG A 33 -1.71 22.81 -5.85
N ALA A 34 -2.58 23.42 -5.05
CA ALA A 34 -2.93 22.93 -3.72
C ALA A 34 -3.65 21.57 -3.79
N ILE A 35 -4.58 21.42 -4.75
CA ILE A 35 -5.26 20.14 -5.02
C ILE A 35 -4.24 19.05 -5.38
N ARG A 36 -3.30 19.31 -6.29
CA ARG A 36 -2.24 18.35 -6.64
C ARG A 36 -1.33 18.03 -5.45
N ALA A 37 -0.99 19.04 -4.64
CA ALA A 37 -0.18 18.82 -3.44
C ALA A 37 -0.94 17.92 -2.42
N ARG A 38 -2.25 18.10 -2.26
CA ARG A 38 -3.07 17.27 -1.37
C ARG A 38 -3.17 15.81 -1.83
N LEU A 39 -3.14 15.57 -3.13
CA LEU A 39 -3.10 14.22 -3.70
C LEU A 39 -1.79 13.48 -3.41
N LEU A 40 -0.67 14.22 -3.37
CA LEU A 40 0.67 13.64 -3.22
C LEU A 40 1.16 13.60 -1.77
N TYR A 41 0.63 14.45 -0.88
CA TYR A 41 1.15 14.65 0.47
C TYR A 41 0.04 14.61 1.51
N LEU A 42 0.38 14.13 2.70
CA LEU A 42 -0.48 14.18 3.87
C LEU A 42 -0.68 15.65 4.34
N GLU A 43 -1.74 15.88 5.11
CA GLU A 43 -2.12 17.22 5.60
C GLU A 43 -1.00 17.95 6.33
N ASN A 44 -0.22 17.26 7.14
CA ASN A 44 0.88 17.83 7.92
C ASN A 44 2.17 18.05 7.11
N ASN A 45 2.19 17.77 5.81
CA ASN A 45 3.40 17.92 5.00
C ASN A 45 3.69 19.39 4.72
N PRO A 46 4.93 19.88 4.95
CA PRO A 46 5.30 21.29 4.73
C PRO A 46 5.05 21.79 3.30
N THR A 47 5.15 20.92 2.30
CA THR A 47 4.91 21.27 0.90
C THR A 47 3.44 21.58 0.65
N TYR A 48 2.54 20.77 1.21
CA TYR A 48 1.10 21.00 1.13
C TYR A 48 0.71 22.27 1.91
N GLN A 49 1.19 22.42 3.13
CA GLN A 49 0.93 23.61 3.95
C GLN A 49 1.37 24.89 3.25
N LYS A 50 2.56 24.90 2.65
CA LYS A 50 3.05 26.04 1.87
C LYS A 50 2.16 26.35 0.65
N ALA A 51 1.62 25.32 -0.02
CA ALA A 51 0.69 25.52 -1.14
C ALA A 51 -0.63 26.16 -0.67
N LEU A 52 -1.15 25.75 0.48
CA LEU A 52 -2.34 26.34 1.11
C LEU A 52 -2.11 27.79 1.54
N ASP A 53 -0.95 28.09 2.16
CA ASP A 53 -0.62 29.45 2.59
C ASP A 53 -0.54 30.40 1.40
N LEU A 54 0.05 29.97 0.29
CA LEU A 54 0.10 30.77 -0.95
C LEU A 54 -1.31 30.98 -1.53
N LEU A 55 -2.15 29.96 -1.53
CA LEU A 55 -3.54 30.05 -1.99
C LEU A 55 -4.32 31.05 -1.12
N LYS A 56 -4.27 30.90 0.21
CA LYS A 56 -4.93 31.82 1.15
C LYS A 56 -4.45 33.27 0.96
N GLY A 57 -3.15 33.44 0.80
CA GLY A 57 -2.55 34.77 0.60
C GLY A 57 -2.99 35.47 -0.70
N SER A 58 -3.34 34.71 -1.75
CA SER A 58 -3.77 35.28 -3.04
C SER A 58 -5.10 36.02 -2.97
N PHE A 59 -5.97 35.66 -2.03
CA PHE A 59 -7.28 36.29 -1.86
C PHE A 59 -7.20 37.77 -1.45
N ALA A 60 -6.12 38.18 -0.79
CA ALA A 60 -5.98 39.57 -0.34
C ALA A 60 -6.04 40.59 -1.48
N SER A 61 -5.44 40.28 -2.62
CA SER A 61 -5.46 41.15 -3.82
C SER A 61 -6.81 41.15 -4.54
N ILE A 62 -7.54 40.05 -4.41
CA ILE A 62 -8.87 39.84 -5.01
C ILE A 62 -9.91 40.63 -4.20
N TRP A 63 -9.89 40.48 -2.88
CA TRP A 63 -10.82 41.17 -1.98
C TRP A 63 -10.64 42.68 -1.91
N ALA A 64 -9.55 43.21 -2.51
CA ALA A 64 -9.42 44.63 -2.76
C ALA A 64 -10.28 45.13 -3.94
N GLN A 65 -10.75 44.25 -4.81
CA GLN A 65 -11.50 44.56 -6.03
C GLN A 65 -12.98 44.13 -5.96
N THR A 66 -13.28 43.02 -5.27
CA THR A 66 -14.64 42.47 -5.15
C THR A 66 -14.81 41.78 -3.82
N ASP A 67 -16.03 41.61 -3.36
CA ASP A 67 -16.36 40.84 -2.16
C ASP A 67 -16.80 39.40 -2.48
N GLU A 68 -17.00 39.08 -3.77
CA GLU A 68 -17.52 37.83 -4.24
C GLU A 68 -16.92 37.49 -5.62
N LEU A 69 -16.60 36.21 -5.83
CA LEU A 69 -16.16 35.63 -7.09
C LEU A 69 -17.19 34.63 -7.58
N VAL A 70 -17.85 34.92 -8.68
CA VAL A 70 -18.83 34.03 -9.32
C VAL A 70 -18.18 33.41 -10.56
N PHE A 71 -17.91 32.12 -10.51
CA PHE A 71 -17.30 31.34 -11.60
C PHE A 71 -18.37 30.59 -12.38
N GLY A 72 -18.46 30.82 -13.69
CA GLY A 72 -19.17 29.94 -14.60
C GLY A 72 -18.29 28.76 -15.01
N ILE A 73 -18.86 27.56 -15.04
CA ILE A 73 -18.14 26.31 -15.30
C ILE A 73 -18.69 25.63 -16.53
N THR A 74 -17.81 25.39 -17.49
CA THR A 74 -18.06 24.54 -18.66
C THR A 74 -17.10 23.36 -18.66
N ASP A 75 -17.27 22.46 -19.59
CA ASP A 75 -16.45 21.23 -19.71
C ASP A 75 -14.96 21.48 -19.97
N THR A 76 -14.61 22.67 -20.52
CA THR A 76 -13.24 23.03 -20.89
C THR A 76 -12.77 24.37 -20.31
N GLN A 77 -13.66 25.13 -19.68
CA GLN A 77 -13.33 26.48 -19.19
C GLN A 77 -13.97 26.79 -17.84
N VAL A 78 -13.24 27.60 -17.05
CA VAL A 78 -13.81 28.35 -15.93
C VAL A 78 -13.81 29.83 -16.33
N THR A 79 -14.94 30.49 -16.20
CA THR A 79 -15.12 31.89 -16.57
C THR A 79 -15.39 32.75 -15.34
N TRP A 80 -14.95 33.99 -15.34
CA TRP A 80 -15.25 35.00 -14.34
C TRP A 80 -15.51 36.34 -15.04
N ASP A 81 -16.61 36.98 -14.70
CA ASP A 81 -17.04 38.27 -15.30
C ASP A 81 -17.05 38.22 -16.85
N GLY A 82 -17.49 37.07 -17.41
CA GLY A 82 -17.56 36.84 -18.85
C GLY A 82 -16.22 36.52 -19.53
N HIS A 83 -15.11 36.46 -18.79
CA HIS A 83 -13.78 36.14 -19.33
C HIS A 83 -13.35 34.74 -18.91
N ALA A 84 -12.72 33.99 -19.81
CA ALA A 84 -12.14 32.69 -19.48
C ALA A 84 -10.87 32.89 -18.64
N VAL A 85 -10.90 32.45 -17.38
CA VAL A 85 -9.76 32.55 -16.43
C VAL A 85 -8.97 31.23 -16.33
N VAL A 86 -9.56 30.10 -16.73
CA VAL A 86 -8.87 28.82 -16.95
C VAL A 86 -9.44 28.20 -18.20
N THR A 87 -8.56 27.72 -19.10
CA THR A 87 -8.96 26.98 -20.30
C THR A 87 -8.09 25.74 -20.43
N GLU A 88 -8.70 24.59 -20.44
CA GLU A 88 -8.04 23.28 -20.63
C GLU A 88 -8.82 22.51 -21.69
N ALA A 89 -8.19 22.34 -22.87
CA ALA A 89 -8.86 21.75 -24.04
C ALA A 89 -9.14 20.25 -23.88
N GLU A 90 -8.34 19.56 -23.06
CA GLU A 90 -8.47 18.13 -22.83
C GLU A 90 -9.28 17.84 -21.57
N LYS A 91 -10.30 16.99 -21.70
CA LYS A 91 -11.17 16.53 -20.59
C LYS A 91 -10.46 15.42 -19.79
N THR A 92 -9.32 15.76 -19.20
CA THR A 92 -8.55 14.80 -18.39
C THR A 92 -9.02 14.83 -16.94
N ALA A 93 -8.73 13.75 -16.20
CA ALA A 93 -8.98 13.69 -14.76
C ALA A 93 -8.22 14.76 -13.96
N ASP A 94 -7.26 15.44 -14.59
CA ASP A 94 -6.45 16.50 -14.00
C ASP A 94 -6.93 17.92 -14.34
N ALA A 95 -7.82 18.05 -15.32
CA ALA A 95 -8.36 19.32 -15.79
C ALA A 95 -9.37 19.89 -14.79
N LEU A 96 -9.06 21.04 -14.19
CA LEU A 96 -9.93 21.67 -13.19
C LEU A 96 -11.33 21.94 -13.70
N PRO A 97 -11.53 22.49 -14.93
CA PRO A 97 -12.88 22.70 -15.47
C PRO A 97 -13.68 21.38 -15.55
N TRP A 98 -13.05 20.32 -16.04
CA TRP A 98 -13.70 19.03 -16.21
C TRP A 98 -14.06 18.36 -14.87
N ILE A 99 -13.19 18.45 -13.86
CA ILE A 99 -13.45 17.91 -12.52
C ILE A 99 -14.70 18.55 -11.90
N LEU A 100 -14.84 19.85 -12.06
CA LEU A 100 -15.99 20.59 -11.54
C LEU A 100 -17.26 20.31 -12.37
N TYR A 101 -17.12 20.22 -13.70
CA TYR A 101 -18.25 20.12 -14.62
C TYR A 101 -18.89 18.73 -14.66
N LYS A 102 -18.09 17.65 -14.60
CA LYS A 102 -18.55 16.26 -14.83
C LYS A 102 -19.68 15.82 -13.90
N ASP A 103 -19.64 16.28 -12.65
CA ASP A 103 -20.63 15.94 -11.62
C ASP A 103 -21.79 16.95 -11.57
N GLY A 104 -21.95 17.77 -12.60
CA GLY A 104 -23.10 18.67 -12.76
C GLY A 104 -22.89 20.10 -12.29
N LEU A 105 -21.75 20.48 -11.71
CA LEU A 105 -21.49 21.84 -11.26
C LEU A 105 -21.46 22.81 -12.46
N ARG A 106 -22.19 23.94 -12.36
CA ARG A 106 -22.28 24.94 -13.43
C ARG A 106 -21.85 26.33 -12.99
N GLU A 107 -21.97 26.60 -11.71
CA GLU A 107 -21.53 27.87 -11.11
C GLU A 107 -20.94 27.59 -9.72
N LEU A 108 -19.84 28.26 -9.40
CA LEU A 108 -19.20 28.21 -8.10
C LEU A 108 -18.95 29.64 -7.62
N THR A 109 -19.49 30.00 -6.48
CA THR A 109 -19.35 31.31 -5.88
C THR A 109 -18.51 31.22 -4.62
N LEU A 110 -17.44 32.03 -4.57
CA LEU A 110 -16.60 32.18 -3.38
C LEU A 110 -16.80 33.58 -2.81
N ALA A 111 -17.27 33.69 -1.56
CA ALA A 111 -17.43 34.96 -0.86
C ALA A 111 -16.24 35.26 0.05
N ARG A 112 -16.05 36.56 0.37
CA ARG A 112 -15.02 37.00 1.30
C ARG A 112 -15.12 36.28 2.65
N GLY A 113 -14.01 35.73 3.13
CA GLY A 113 -13.95 34.89 4.34
C GLY A 113 -13.69 33.42 4.05
N VAL A 114 -13.87 32.96 2.78
CA VAL A 114 -13.57 31.58 2.35
C VAL A 114 -12.14 31.15 2.65
N GLU A 115 -11.20 32.09 2.58
CA GLU A 115 -9.76 31.86 2.83
C GLU A 115 -9.43 31.46 4.26
N SER A 116 -10.32 31.71 5.23
CA SER A 116 -10.08 31.39 6.63
C SER A 116 -10.00 29.87 6.87
N ARG A 117 -10.99 29.12 6.40
CA ARG A 117 -11.10 27.68 6.59
C ARG A 117 -11.66 26.97 5.35
N GLU A 118 -12.76 27.44 4.81
CA GLU A 118 -13.56 26.72 3.81
C GLU A 118 -12.79 26.43 2.52
N ILE A 119 -11.79 27.26 2.16
CA ILE A 119 -10.93 26.98 1.00
C ILE A 119 -10.08 25.73 1.18
N VAL A 120 -9.73 25.37 2.43
CA VAL A 120 -8.98 24.14 2.74
C VAL A 120 -9.89 22.94 2.55
N ASP A 121 -11.12 23.03 3.07
CA ASP A 121 -12.14 21.99 2.97
C ASP A 121 -12.52 21.78 1.48
N LEU A 122 -12.64 22.84 0.70
CA LEU A 122 -12.88 22.79 -0.75
C LEU A 122 -11.72 22.08 -1.49
N VAL A 123 -10.46 22.37 -1.16
CA VAL A 123 -9.29 21.67 -1.72
C VAL A 123 -9.32 20.19 -1.39
N GLN A 124 -9.72 19.83 -0.16
CA GLN A 124 -9.82 18.42 0.27
C GLN A 124 -10.89 17.68 -0.51
N VAL A 125 -12.08 18.24 -0.65
CA VAL A 125 -13.19 17.65 -1.40
C VAL A 125 -12.81 17.42 -2.86
N ILE A 126 -12.27 18.43 -3.54
CA ILE A 126 -11.87 18.27 -4.94
C ILE A 126 -10.74 17.23 -5.07
N ALA A 127 -9.80 17.19 -4.13
CA ALA A 127 -8.76 16.18 -4.12
C ALA A 127 -9.33 14.76 -3.87
N GLN A 128 -10.35 14.63 -3.02
CA GLN A 128 -11.03 13.36 -2.73
C GLN A 128 -11.76 12.82 -3.96
N VAL A 129 -12.52 13.66 -4.65
CA VAL A 129 -13.19 13.31 -5.93
C VAL A 129 -12.19 12.85 -7.00
N ARG A 130 -11.01 13.49 -7.06
CA ARG A 130 -9.93 13.07 -7.99
C ARG A 130 -9.33 11.73 -7.66
N LYS A 131 -9.29 11.32 -6.39
CA LYS A 131 -8.77 10.00 -6.00
C LYS A 131 -9.65 8.84 -6.49
N GLY A 132 -10.92 9.10 -6.81
CA GLY A 132 -11.84 8.09 -7.35
C GLY A 132 -12.19 6.96 -6.39
N GLY A 133 -12.05 7.15 -5.09
CA GLY A 133 -12.29 6.14 -4.06
C GLY A 133 -13.57 6.33 -3.24
N SER A 134 -14.33 7.38 -3.49
CA SER A 134 -15.64 7.63 -2.88
C SER A 134 -16.74 7.31 -3.89
N ASP A 135 -17.79 6.61 -3.46
CA ASP A 135 -19.02 6.45 -4.25
C ASP A 135 -19.79 7.78 -4.35
N ASP A 136 -19.36 8.82 -3.61
CA ASP A 136 -19.96 10.12 -3.56
C ASP A 136 -19.37 11.03 -4.65
N ASP A 137 -20.24 11.71 -5.40
CA ASP A 137 -19.87 12.73 -6.37
C ASP A 137 -19.45 14.06 -5.69
N LEU A 138 -18.91 14.99 -6.49
CA LEU A 138 -18.49 16.30 -5.99
C LEU A 138 -19.64 17.04 -5.28
N LEU A 139 -20.84 16.95 -5.79
CA LEU A 139 -22.01 17.69 -5.26
C LEU A 139 -22.42 17.16 -3.90
N THR A 140 -22.43 15.84 -3.71
CA THR A 140 -22.72 15.21 -2.41
C THR A 140 -21.72 15.65 -1.34
N LEU A 141 -20.42 15.63 -1.67
CA LEU A 141 -19.38 16.04 -0.73
C LEU A 141 -19.42 17.55 -0.41
N LEU A 142 -19.76 18.39 -1.40
CA LEU A 142 -19.95 19.83 -1.16
C LEU A 142 -21.18 20.11 -0.28
N TRP A 143 -22.22 19.31 -0.42
CA TRP A 143 -23.45 19.44 0.36
C TRP A 143 -23.25 19.05 1.84
N GLU A 144 -22.45 18.01 2.12
CA GLU A 144 -22.16 17.56 3.50
C GLU A 144 -21.43 18.60 4.35
N LEU A 145 -20.64 19.49 3.72
CA LEU A 145 -19.78 20.44 4.43
C LEU A 145 -20.47 21.73 4.89
N GLU A 146 -21.72 21.97 4.49
CA GLU A 146 -22.52 23.13 4.95
C GLU A 146 -21.74 24.47 4.90
N PHE A 147 -21.10 24.78 3.77
CA PHE A 147 -20.30 25.98 3.58
C PHE A 147 -21.09 27.28 3.83
N SER A 148 -20.48 28.26 4.45
CA SER A 148 -21.05 29.61 4.65
C SER A 148 -20.62 30.61 3.56
N HIS A 149 -19.39 30.43 3.02
CA HIS A 149 -18.77 31.35 2.05
C HIS A 149 -18.61 30.71 0.66
N VAL A 150 -18.95 29.42 0.51
CA VAL A 150 -18.97 28.74 -0.79
C VAL A 150 -20.43 28.46 -1.16
N ARG A 151 -20.87 28.96 -2.31
CA ARG A 151 -22.18 28.66 -2.89
C ARG A 151 -21.99 28.08 -4.28
N TYR A 152 -22.90 27.26 -4.72
CA TYR A 152 -22.80 26.61 -6.02
C TYR A 152 -24.18 26.38 -6.63
N ARG A 153 -24.19 26.34 -7.97
CA ARG A 153 -25.35 25.91 -8.76
C ARG A 153 -24.97 24.70 -9.59
N TYR A 154 -25.87 23.75 -9.68
CA TYR A 154 -25.64 22.51 -10.40
C TYR A 154 -26.84 22.11 -11.23
N VAL A 155 -26.60 21.21 -12.20
CA VAL A 155 -27.61 20.53 -13.00
C VAL A 155 -27.51 19.05 -12.61
N ASP A 156 -28.68 18.45 -12.34
CA ASP A 156 -28.75 17.02 -12.07
C ASP A 156 -28.43 16.24 -13.35
N VAL A 157 -27.26 15.61 -13.41
CA VAL A 157 -26.77 14.87 -14.58
C VAL A 157 -27.35 13.45 -14.65
N SER A 158 -28.03 12.98 -13.59
CA SER A 158 -28.65 11.64 -13.57
C SER A 158 -29.82 11.50 -14.54
N PHE A 159 -30.34 12.60 -15.10
CA PHE A 159 -31.44 12.61 -16.03
C PHE A 159 -31.04 12.73 -17.52
N ASP A 160 -29.76 12.83 -17.90
CA ASP A 160 -29.37 13.28 -19.23
C ASP A 160 -28.74 12.19 -20.13
N THR A 161 -29.23 10.94 -20.08
CA THR A 161 -28.68 9.90 -20.96
C THR A 161 -29.57 9.46 -22.13
N ALA A 162 -30.68 10.11 -22.45
CA ALA A 162 -31.56 9.57 -23.49
C ALA A 162 -32.27 10.51 -24.46
N VAL A 163 -32.05 11.83 -24.52
CA VAL A 163 -32.76 12.68 -25.52
C VAL A 163 -31.85 13.76 -26.10
N PRO A 164 -31.74 13.90 -27.43
CA PRO A 164 -31.08 15.06 -28.04
C PRO A 164 -31.91 16.31 -27.71
N ILE A 165 -31.31 17.26 -27.00
CA ILE A 165 -31.98 18.50 -26.62
C ILE A 165 -31.99 19.44 -27.84
N ASP A 166 -33.17 19.82 -28.27
CA ASP A 166 -33.36 20.94 -29.21
C ASP A 166 -33.00 22.25 -28.49
N PRO A 167 -32.05 23.05 -29.00
CA PRO A 167 -31.56 24.25 -28.31
C PRO A 167 -32.61 25.36 -28.12
N ALA A 168 -33.84 25.14 -28.49
CA ALA A 168 -34.96 26.11 -28.38
C ALA A 168 -35.83 25.94 -27.13
N ASP A 169 -35.60 24.91 -26.28
CA ASP A 169 -36.48 24.64 -25.13
C ASP A 169 -35.80 25.02 -23.80
N GLU A 170 -35.76 26.33 -23.53
CA GLU A 170 -35.20 26.89 -22.27
C GLU A 170 -36.02 26.56 -21.00
N THR A 171 -37.10 25.79 -21.09
CA THR A 171 -38.04 25.59 -19.98
C THR A 171 -37.76 24.32 -19.14
N ARG A 172 -36.76 23.48 -19.50
CA ARG A 172 -36.50 22.20 -18.82
C ARG A 172 -35.29 22.15 -17.94
N THR A 173 -34.50 23.19 -17.86
CA THR A 173 -33.38 23.26 -16.89
C THR A 173 -33.93 23.73 -15.54
N LYS A 174 -34.36 22.82 -14.68
CA LYS A 174 -34.59 23.13 -13.27
C LYS A 174 -33.27 23.31 -12.58
N LEU A 175 -32.85 24.55 -12.40
CA LEU A 175 -31.82 24.91 -11.41
C LEU A 175 -32.43 24.61 -10.05
N VAL A 176 -31.87 23.65 -9.32
CA VAL A 176 -32.35 23.30 -7.98
C VAL A 176 -31.55 24.12 -6.98
N ASP A 177 -32.25 24.96 -6.20
CA ASP A 177 -31.67 25.69 -5.09
C ASP A 177 -31.46 24.71 -3.91
N PRO A 178 -30.24 24.55 -3.34
CA PRO A 178 -29.99 23.61 -2.22
C PRO A 178 -30.89 23.86 -1.00
N ALA A 179 -31.36 25.08 -0.81
CA ALA A 179 -32.29 25.42 0.27
C ALA A 179 -33.70 24.86 0.09
N ALA A 180 -34.14 24.61 -1.18
CA ALA A 180 -35.47 24.10 -1.47
C ALA A 180 -35.60 22.58 -1.27
N VAL A 181 -34.49 21.82 -1.25
CA VAL A 181 -34.49 20.36 -1.11
C VAL A 181 -34.78 19.91 0.33
N ARG A 182 -34.64 20.81 1.31
CA ARG A 182 -34.84 20.49 2.73
C ARG A 182 -36.30 20.34 3.15
N GLU A 183 -37.28 20.70 2.33
CA GLU A 183 -38.71 20.71 2.73
C GLU A 183 -39.58 19.65 2.04
N ALA A 184 -39.03 18.79 1.18
CA ALA A 184 -39.80 17.73 0.55
C ALA A 184 -39.77 16.45 1.41
N PRO A 185 -40.93 15.84 1.76
CA PRO A 185 -40.92 14.53 2.41
C PRO A 185 -40.33 13.52 1.43
N ALA A 186 -39.54 12.58 1.99
CA ALA A 186 -38.88 11.51 1.25
C ALA A 186 -39.92 10.57 0.62
N GLU A 187 -40.49 10.97 -0.51
CA GLU A 187 -41.01 10.01 -1.46
C GLU A 187 -39.82 9.38 -2.15
N GLN A 188 -39.66 8.08 -2.00
CA GLN A 188 -38.65 7.29 -2.69
C GLN A 188 -38.82 7.52 -4.19
N LEU A 189 -38.04 8.44 -4.77
CA LEU A 189 -37.89 8.59 -6.20
C LEU A 189 -37.16 7.35 -6.71
N LEU A 190 -37.90 6.42 -7.28
CA LEU A 190 -37.33 5.31 -8.03
C LEU A 190 -36.46 5.89 -9.16
N PRO A 191 -35.26 5.38 -9.39
CA PRO A 191 -34.40 5.88 -10.47
C PRO A 191 -35.13 5.76 -11.80
N ALA A 192 -35.00 6.77 -12.69
CA ALA A 192 -35.55 6.74 -14.00
C ALA A 192 -35.03 5.53 -14.78
N GLY A 193 -35.94 4.68 -15.28
CA GLY A 193 -35.63 3.42 -15.95
C GLY A 193 -35.89 2.17 -15.08
N VAL A 194 -36.30 2.33 -13.82
CA VAL A 194 -36.88 1.21 -13.06
C VAL A 194 -38.32 1.02 -13.54
N VAL A 195 -38.58 -0.12 -14.15
CA VAL A 195 -39.94 -0.54 -14.54
C VAL A 195 -40.73 -0.71 -13.24
N SER A 196 -41.78 0.12 -13.04
CA SER A 196 -42.63 0.00 -11.86
C SER A 196 -43.57 -1.18 -12.01
N MET A 197 -44.08 -1.74 -10.88
CA MET A 197 -45.13 -2.78 -10.96
C MET A 197 -46.36 -2.30 -11.69
N ASP A 198 -46.68 -0.99 -11.70
CA ASP A 198 -47.79 -0.40 -12.44
C ASP A 198 -47.57 -0.43 -13.95
N ASP A 199 -46.31 -0.50 -14.42
CA ASP A 199 -45.99 -0.64 -15.85
C ASP A 199 -46.32 -2.05 -16.36
N PHE A 200 -46.33 -3.06 -15.49
CA PHE A 200 -46.72 -4.44 -15.83
C PHE A 200 -48.26 -4.60 -15.95
N ASP A 201 -49.05 -3.82 -15.20
CA ASP A 201 -50.50 -3.85 -15.29
C ASP A 201 -51.04 -3.31 -16.63
N SER A 202 -50.21 -2.56 -17.37
CA SER A 202 -50.57 -2.00 -18.69
C SER A 202 -50.25 -2.92 -19.87
N THR A 203 -49.56 -4.05 -19.64
CA THR A 203 -49.17 -5.00 -20.68
C THR A 203 -50.22 -6.13 -20.80
N LEU A 204 -50.52 -6.57 -22.04
CA LEU A 204 -51.46 -7.66 -22.38
C LEU A 204 -50.98 -9.06 -21.88
N TYR A 205 -49.86 -9.16 -21.18
CA TYR A 205 -49.31 -10.38 -20.61
C TYR A 205 -49.41 -10.34 -19.09
N PHE A 206 -50.25 -11.21 -18.54
CA PHE A 206 -50.25 -11.50 -17.10
C PHE A 206 -49.10 -12.43 -16.81
N LEU A 207 -48.08 -11.91 -16.13
CA LEU A 207 -46.98 -12.71 -15.58
C LEU A 207 -47.50 -13.45 -14.35
N ASP A 208 -47.20 -14.74 -14.25
CA ASP A 208 -47.45 -15.46 -13.00
C ASP A 208 -46.50 -15.06 -11.89
N GLU A 209 -46.81 -15.41 -10.64
CA GLU A 209 -46.04 -14.99 -9.47
C GLU A 209 -44.60 -15.54 -9.51
N ASN A 210 -44.33 -16.67 -10.16
CA ASN A 210 -42.98 -17.24 -10.33
C ASN A 210 -42.22 -16.46 -11.40
N GLU A 211 -42.86 -16.03 -12.46
CA GLU A 211 -42.26 -15.20 -13.53
C GLU A 211 -41.89 -13.82 -12.99
N VAL A 212 -42.75 -13.20 -12.16
CA VAL A 212 -42.46 -11.94 -11.49
C VAL A 212 -41.25 -12.09 -10.54
N GLN A 213 -41.22 -13.13 -9.74
CA GLN A 213 -40.09 -13.41 -8.84
C GLN A 213 -38.80 -13.70 -9.64
N TYR A 214 -38.90 -14.43 -10.73
CA TYR A 214 -37.76 -14.66 -11.62
C TYR A 214 -37.22 -13.36 -12.21
N LEU A 215 -38.11 -12.51 -12.73
CA LEU A 215 -37.72 -11.21 -13.28
C LEU A 215 -37.13 -10.28 -12.22
N GLN A 216 -37.73 -10.20 -11.04
CA GLN A 216 -37.20 -9.40 -9.94
C GLN A 216 -35.79 -9.88 -9.53
N ARG A 217 -35.59 -11.19 -9.45
CA ARG A 217 -34.27 -11.76 -9.15
C ARG A 217 -33.27 -11.45 -10.27
N THR A 218 -33.66 -11.66 -11.53
CA THR A 218 -32.79 -11.40 -12.69
C THR A 218 -32.44 -9.94 -12.81
N ILE A 219 -33.41 -9.02 -12.61
CA ILE A 219 -33.18 -7.58 -12.55
C ILE A 219 -32.21 -7.26 -11.41
N GLY A 220 -32.45 -7.78 -10.21
CA GLY A 220 -31.53 -7.60 -9.07
C GLY A 220 -30.11 -8.11 -9.34
N GLU A 221 -29.98 -9.26 -9.99
CA GLU A 221 -28.69 -9.81 -10.40
C GLU A 221 -27.99 -8.91 -11.45
N HIS A 222 -28.74 -8.37 -12.41
CA HIS A 222 -28.21 -7.42 -13.41
C HIS A 222 -27.79 -6.07 -12.80
N TYR A 223 -28.58 -5.52 -11.86
CA TYR A 223 -28.17 -4.31 -11.14
C TYR A 223 -27.00 -4.52 -10.20
N ALA A 224 -26.82 -5.73 -9.67
CA ALA A 224 -25.66 -6.10 -8.86
C ALA A 224 -24.41 -6.42 -9.70
N THR A 225 -24.54 -6.52 -11.03
CA THR A 225 -23.43 -6.84 -11.92
C THR A 225 -22.57 -5.58 -12.11
N ASP A 226 -21.28 -5.70 -11.84
CA ASP A 226 -20.31 -4.63 -12.09
C ASP A 226 -20.23 -4.34 -13.59
N LEU A 227 -20.75 -3.19 -14.01
CA LEU A 227 -20.75 -2.74 -15.42
C LEU A 227 -19.34 -2.75 -16.05
N ARG A 228 -18.29 -2.57 -15.23
CA ARG A 228 -16.90 -2.58 -15.68
C ARG A 228 -16.44 -3.97 -16.10
N GLN A 229 -16.89 -5.02 -15.40
CA GLN A 229 -16.66 -6.41 -15.83
C GLN A 229 -17.33 -6.68 -17.18
N ASN A 230 -18.54 -6.19 -17.37
CA ASN A 230 -19.24 -6.32 -18.64
C ASN A 230 -18.48 -5.64 -19.78
N VAL A 231 -17.92 -4.43 -19.54
CA VAL A 231 -17.09 -3.73 -20.54
C VAL A 231 -15.85 -4.55 -20.89
N VAL A 232 -15.16 -5.13 -19.91
CA VAL A 232 -14.01 -6.02 -20.16
C VAL A 232 -14.43 -7.21 -21.02
N SER A 233 -15.52 -7.89 -20.68
CA SER A 233 -16.01 -9.05 -21.43
C SER A 233 -16.39 -8.67 -22.87
N ILE A 234 -17.10 -7.54 -23.06
CA ILE A 234 -17.46 -7.05 -24.39
C ILE A 234 -16.22 -6.73 -25.24
N LEU A 235 -15.22 -6.06 -24.67
CA LEU A 235 -13.98 -5.75 -25.38
C LEU A 235 -13.23 -7.01 -25.82
N LEU A 236 -13.19 -8.04 -24.96
CA LEU A 236 -12.56 -9.30 -25.30
C LEU A 236 -13.38 -10.13 -26.29
N ASP A 237 -14.72 -10.09 -26.21
CA ASP A 237 -15.59 -10.67 -27.25
C ASP A 237 -15.38 -10.00 -28.62
N VAL A 238 -15.28 -8.67 -28.64
CA VAL A 238 -14.93 -7.92 -29.87
C VAL A 238 -13.56 -8.37 -30.37
N PHE A 239 -12.56 -8.47 -29.51
CA PHE A 239 -11.22 -8.95 -29.86
C PHE A 239 -11.26 -10.35 -30.49
N GLU A 240 -12.02 -11.28 -29.90
CA GLU A 240 -12.12 -12.65 -30.42
C GLU A 240 -12.84 -12.73 -31.77
N GLN A 241 -13.92 -11.94 -31.96
CA GLN A 241 -14.76 -11.98 -33.15
C GLN A 241 -14.19 -11.16 -34.33
N GLN A 242 -13.39 -10.14 -34.07
CA GLN A 242 -12.79 -9.33 -35.12
C GLN A 242 -11.73 -10.10 -35.91
N THR A 243 -11.74 -9.87 -37.23
CA THR A 243 -10.71 -10.40 -38.14
C THR A 243 -9.69 -9.35 -38.56
N ASP A 244 -10.04 -8.05 -38.42
CA ASP A 244 -9.15 -6.93 -38.74
C ASP A 244 -8.05 -6.78 -37.66
N PRO A 245 -6.77 -6.96 -37.98
CA PRO A 245 -5.67 -6.80 -37.03
C PRO A 245 -5.60 -5.39 -36.43
N ALA A 246 -5.97 -4.34 -37.18
CA ALA A 246 -5.88 -2.96 -36.69
C ALA A 246 -6.90 -2.70 -35.54
N ILE A 247 -8.12 -3.24 -35.66
CA ILE A 247 -9.12 -3.16 -34.61
C ILE A 247 -8.68 -3.95 -33.39
N ARG A 248 -8.11 -5.13 -33.58
CA ARG A 248 -7.56 -5.93 -32.46
C ARG A 248 -6.43 -5.20 -31.74
N ASP A 249 -5.54 -4.53 -32.49
CA ASP A 249 -4.46 -3.73 -31.91
C ASP A 249 -5.02 -2.58 -31.04
N GLU A 250 -6.07 -1.91 -31.51
CA GLU A 250 -6.76 -0.86 -30.75
C GLU A 250 -7.40 -1.42 -29.46
N VAL A 251 -8.11 -2.53 -29.57
CA VAL A 251 -8.68 -3.21 -28.36
C VAL A 251 -7.58 -3.58 -27.39
N CYS A 252 -6.44 -4.11 -27.84
CA CYS A 252 -5.32 -4.42 -26.98
C CYS A 252 -4.77 -3.17 -26.25
N GLN A 253 -4.69 -2.02 -26.93
CA GLN A 253 -4.27 -0.76 -26.31
C GLN A 253 -5.29 -0.26 -25.28
N ILE A 254 -6.57 -0.40 -25.57
CA ILE A 254 -7.67 -0.06 -24.63
C ILE A 254 -7.56 -0.92 -23.38
N LEU A 255 -7.36 -2.25 -23.51
CA LEU A 255 -7.23 -3.17 -22.38
C LEU A 255 -5.99 -2.86 -21.52
N ASP A 256 -4.86 -2.50 -22.14
CA ASP A 256 -3.65 -2.08 -21.44
C ASP A 256 -3.88 -0.79 -20.63
N GLY A 257 -4.49 0.23 -21.25
CA GLY A 257 -4.86 1.47 -20.57
C GLY A 257 -5.91 1.26 -19.47
N MET A 258 -6.88 0.37 -19.72
CA MET A 258 -7.92 0.03 -18.76
C MET A 258 -7.35 -0.65 -17.50
N LEU A 259 -6.34 -1.53 -17.64
CA LEU A 259 -5.66 -2.15 -16.51
C LEU A 259 -5.11 -1.09 -15.53
N VAL A 260 -4.44 -0.07 -16.06
CA VAL A 260 -3.86 1.02 -15.24
C VAL A 260 -4.98 1.82 -14.56
N ASN A 261 -6.04 2.15 -15.29
CA ASN A 261 -7.18 2.90 -14.75
C ASN A 261 -7.93 2.12 -13.66
N LEU A 262 -8.16 0.82 -13.85
CA LEU A 262 -8.81 -0.04 -12.86
C LEU A 262 -7.96 -0.19 -11.59
N LEU A 263 -6.63 -0.30 -11.73
CA LEU A 263 -5.71 -0.34 -10.58
C LEU A 263 -5.72 0.97 -9.79
N THR A 264 -5.66 2.11 -10.47
CA THR A 264 -5.71 3.44 -9.83
C THR A 264 -7.06 3.72 -9.17
N ALA A 265 -8.14 3.27 -9.77
CA ALA A 265 -9.49 3.37 -9.20
C ALA A 265 -9.75 2.32 -8.10
N GLY A 266 -8.78 1.42 -7.82
CA GLY A 266 -8.92 0.37 -6.82
C GLY A 266 -9.99 -0.67 -7.12
N GLN A 267 -10.34 -0.87 -8.39
CA GLN A 267 -11.38 -1.80 -8.86
C GLN A 267 -10.79 -3.22 -9.03
N LEU A 268 -10.34 -3.81 -7.93
CA LEU A 268 -9.51 -5.01 -7.92
C LEU A 268 -10.19 -6.24 -8.50
N ARG A 269 -11.52 -6.35 -8.30
CA ARG A 269 -12.33 -7.43 -8.90
C ARG A 269 -12.34 -7.35 -10.43
N ALA A 270 -12.47 -6.13 -10.96
CA ALA A 270 -12.43 -5.92 -12.41
C ALA A 270 -11.03 -6.17 -12.98
N VAL A 271 -9.95 -5.85 -12.23
CA VAL A 271 -8.57 -6.20 -12.60
C VAL A 271 -8.38 -7.71 -12.66
N ALA A 272 -8.82 -8.45 -11.64
CA ALA A 272 -8.71 -9.92 -11.63
C ALA A 272 -9.47 -10.54 -12.81
N ALA A 273 -10.69 -10.05 -13.09
CA ALA A 273 -11.48 -10.47 -14.24
C ALA A 273 -10.78 -10.15 -15.58
N LEU A 274 -10.25 -8.94 -15.73
CA LEU A 274 -9.50 -8.55 -16.95
C LEU A 274 -8.32 -9.51 -17.21
N LEU A 275 -7.51 -9.78 -16.20
CA LEU A 275 -6.33 -10.65 -16.34
C LEU A 275 -6.73 -12.09 -16.66
N ARG A 276 -7.78 -12.61 -16.01
CA ARG A 276 -8.30 -13.96 -16.27
C ARG A 276 -8.83 -14.09 -17.70
N GLU A 277 -9.75 -13.19 -18.08
CA GLU A 277 -10.39 -13.23 -19.40
C GLU A 277 -9.38 -12.96 -20.53
N ALA A 278 -8.40 -12.07 -20.33
CA ALA A 278 -7.34 -11.84 -21.30
C ALA A 278 -6.48 -13.09 -21.56
N ASN A 279 -6.17 -13.87 -20.51
CA ASN A 279 -5.48 -15.14 -20.64
C ASN A 279 -6.31 -16.17 -21.43
N ILE A 280 -7.62 -16.23 -21.18
CA ILE A 280 -8.55 -17.12 -21.89
C ILE A 280 -8.64 -16.70 -23.35
N ALA A 281 -8.82 -15.40 -23.63
CA ALA A 281 -8.88 -14.87 -25.00
C ALA A 281 -7.59 -15.12 -25.78
N ALA A 282 -6.43 -14.92 -25.16
CA ALA A 282 -5.13 -15.22 -25.78
C ALA A 282 -4.95 -16.70 -26.17
N ALA A 283 -5.61 -17.61 -25.42
CA ALA A 283 -5.58 -19.06 -25.72
C ALA A 283 -6.62 -19.46 -26.77
N ARG A 284 -7.79 -18.82 -26.78
CA ARG A 284 -8.98 -19.21 -27.54
C ARG A 284 -9.11 -18.51 -28.90
N ALA A 285 -8.65 -17.26 -29.01
CA ALA A 285 -8.79 -16.45 -30.20
C ALA A 285 -8.07 -17.07 -31.40
N ARG A 286 -8.79 -17.15 -32.53
CA ARG A 286 -8.25 -17.64 -33.81
C ARG A 286 -7.55 -16.49 -34.54
N ASP A 287 -6.55 -16.81 -35.34
CA ASP A 287 -5.83 -15.88 -36.24
C ASP A 287 -5.24 -14.65 -35.49
N ILE A 288 -4.93 -14.81 -34.21
CA ILE A 288 -4.28 -13.80 -33.40
C ILE A 288 -2.79 -13.67 -33.80
N THR A 289 -2.32 -12.45 -34.00
CA THR A 289 -0.91 -12.20 -34.30
C THR A 289 -0.02 -12.43 -33.06
N PRO A 290 1.26 -12.84 -33.24
CA PRO A 290 2.17 -13.02 -32.11
C PRO A 290 2.28 -11.79 -31.20
N PRO A 291 2.38 -10.53 -31.70
CA PRO A 291 2.41 -9.33 -30.85
C PRO A 291 1.13 -9.14 -30.02
N GLN A 292 -0.05 -9.37 -30.60
CA GLN A 292 -1.32 -9.26 -29.87
C GLN A 292 -1.42 -10.28 -28.74
N ARG A 293 -1.04 -11.54 -29.02
CA ARG A 293 -0.98 -12.59 -28.01
C ARG A 293 -0.01 -12.23 -26.89
N GLU A 294 1.17 -11.74 -27.25
CA GLU A 294 2.19 -11.33 -26.29
C GLU A 294 1.68 -10.18 -25.41
N LEU A 295 0.96 -9.21 -25.97
CA LEU A 295 0.40 -8.09 -25.21
C LEU A 295 -0.61 -8.57 -24.17
N LEU A 296 -1.59 -9.39 -24.56
CA LEU A 296 -2.58 -9.95 -23.62
C LEU A 296 -1.89 -10.76 -22.50
N LEU A 297 -0.92 -11.62 -22.84
CA LEU A 297 -0.19 -12.42 -21.87
C LEU A 297 0.78 -11.60 -21.02
N SER A 298 1.11 -10.38 -21.43
CA SER A 298 1.99 -9.47 -20.67
C SER A 298 1.27 -8.59 -19.66
N LEU A 299 -0.08 -8.52 -19.68
CA LEU A 299 -0.84 -7.72 -18.73
C LEU A 299 -0.50 -8.02 -17.24
N PRO A 300 -0.29 -9.29 -16.80
CA PRO A 300 0.19 -9.57 -15.46
C PRO A 300 1.58 -8.98 -15.17
N ASN A 301 2.46 -8.85 -16.17
CA ASN A 301 3.76 -8.21 -16.00
C ASN A 301 3.60 -6.70 -15.77
N ARG A 302 2.67 -6.05 -16.48
CA ARG A 302 2.32 -4.64 -16.28
C ARG A 302 1.79 -4.38 -14.87
N MET A 303 0.85 -5.22 -14.41
CA MET A 303 0.36 -5.15 -13.04
C MET A 303 1.48 -5.34 -12.00
N SER A 304 2.51 -6.11 -12.35
CA SER A 304 3.64 -6.43 -11.47
C SER A 304 4.76 -5.39 -11.50
N GLU A 305 4.62 -4.32 -12.26
CA GLU A 305 5.57 -3.20 -12.24
C GLU A 305 5.58 -2.53 -10.85
N PRO A 306 6.73 -2.07 -10.36
CA PRO A 306 6.86 -1.52 -9.00
C PRO A 306 5.85 -0.41 -8.67
N GLN A 307 5.56 0.45 -9.65
CA GLN A 307 4.61 1.55 -9.49
C GLN A 307 3.17 1.04 -9.35
N ALA A 308 2.75 0.09 -10.20
CA ALA A 308 1.41 -0.49 -10.17
C ALA A 308 1.17 -1.28 -8.87
N VAL A 309 2.15 -2.11 -8.47
CA VAL A 309 2.08 -2.85 -7.19
C VAL A 309 2.06 -1.88 -6.00
N GLY A 310 2.85 -0.81 -6.04
CA GLY A 310 2.85 0.21 -5.00
C GLY A 310 1.49 0.87 -4.82
N GLN A 311 0.85 1.27 -5.92
CA GLN A 311 -0.50 1.85 -5.91
C GLN A 311 -1.56 0.86 -5.43
N LEU A 312 -1.50 -0.39 -5.88
CA LEU A 312 -2.38 -1.47 -5.43
C LEU A 312 -2.30 -1.65 -3.93
N LEU A 313 -1.09 -1.80 -3.38
CA LEU A 313 -0.88 -2.04 -1.95
C LEU A 313 -1.27 -0.84 -1.10
N GLN A 314 -1.00 0.37 -1.58
CA GLN A 314 -1.43 1.61 -0.94
C GLN A 314 -2.97 1.68 -0.89
N SER A 315 -3.64 1.43 -2.01
CA SER A 315 -5.10 1.40 -2.08
C SER A 315 -5.72 0.37 -1.12
N LEU A 316 -5.08 -0.80 -0.94
CA LEU A 316 -5.54 -1.83 -0.01
C LEU A 316 -5.32 -1.47 1.46
N ASP A 317 -4.24 -0.76 1.77
CA ASP A 317 -3.92 -0.37 3.15
C ASP A 317 -4.77 0.81 3.63
N GLU A 318 -5.20 1.69 2.72
CA GLU A 318 -6.02 2.87 3.01
C GLU A 318 -7.53 2.56 3.08
N ARG A 319 -7.98 1.40 2.59
CA ARG A 319 -9.40 1.04 2.56
C ARG A 319 -9.89 0.52 3.91
N SER A 320 -11.07 1.01 4.31
CA SER A 320 -11.82 0.46 5.44
C SER A 320 -12.58 -0.82 5.10
N ASP A 321 -13.01 -0.96 3.83
CA ASP A 321 -13.72 -2.14 3.32
C ASP A 321 -12.85 -2.85 2.28
N LEU A 322 -12.45 -4.07 2.60
CA LEU A 322 -11.59 -4.88 1.73
C LEU A 322 -12.43 -5.71 0.77
N PRO A 323 -11.97 -5.89 -0.48
CA PRO A 323 -12.56 -6.84 -1.40
C PRO A 323 -12.61 -8.25 -0.81
N PRO A 324 -13.51 -9.12 -1.30
CA PRO A 324 -13.54 -10.51 -0.89
C PRO A 324 -12.17 -11.18 -1.00
N GLN A 325 -11.82 -11.99 0.00
CA GLN A 325 -10.51 -12.64 0.05
C GLN A 325 -10.21 -13.50 -1.19
N ALA A 326 -11.24 -14.05 -1.82
CA ALA A 326 -11.09 -14.81 -3.06
C ALA A 326 -10.57 -13.95 -4.22
N ASP A 327 -11.10 -12.74 -4.38
CA ASP A 327 -10.69 -11.80 -5.43
C ASP A 327 -9.24 -11.32 -5.21
N LEU A 328 -8.85 -11.08 -3.95
CA LEU A 328 -7.47 -10.72 -3.60
C LEU A 328 -6.50 -11.87 -3.84
N ASN A 329 -6.88 -13.11 -3.52
CA ASN A 329 -6.08 -14.30 -3.80
C ASN A 329 -5.83 -14.45 -5.30
N GLU A 330 -6.90 -14.38 -6.11
CA GLU A 330 -6.82 -14.46 -7.57
C GLU A 330 -5.88 -13.38 -8.13
N LEU A 331 -6.02 -12.14 -7.65
CA LEU A 331 -5.18 -11.02 -8.07
C LEU A 331 -3.70 -11.24 -7.71
N PHE A 332 -3.42 -11.66 -6.47
CA PHE A 332 -2.04 -11.88 -6.03
C PHE A 332 -1.39 -13.09 -6.70
N GLU A 333 -2.15 -14.10 -7.11
CA GLU A 333 -1.64 -15.21 -7.91
C GLU A 333 -1.11 -14.76 -9.29
N GLN A 334 -1.67 -13.69 -9.85
CA GLN A 334 -1.22 -13.13 -11.13
C GLN A 334 0.10 -12.35 -11.02
N LEU A 335 0.55 -11.97 -9.81
CA LEU A 335 1.79 -11.24 -9.62
C LEU A 335 3.00 -12.01 -10.15
N ARG A 336 3.90 -11.29 -10.83
CA ARG A 336 5.14 -11.80 -11.41
C ARG A 336 6.36 -11.36 -10.59
N VAL A 337 7.49 -11.90 -10.95
CA VAL A 337 8.77 -11.70 -10.22
C VAL A 337 9.17 -10.23 -10.07
N SER A 338 8.81 -9.37 -11.00
CA SER A 338 9.09 -7.92 -10.94
C SER A 338 8.45 -7.22 -9.74
N ALA A 339 7.35 -7.77 -9.21
CA ALA A 339 6.67 -7.27 -8.01
C ALA A 339 7.46 -7.53 -6.70
N LEU A 340 8.38 -8.52 -6.70
CA LEU A 340 8.95 -9.07 -5.47
C LEU A 340 9.66 -8.02 -4.61
N GLY A 341 10.44 -7.13 -5.22
CA GLY A 341 11.13 -6.06 -4.50
C GLY A 341 10.16 -5.07 -3.84
N THR A 342 9.11 -4.68 -4.57
CA THR A 342 8.07 -3.79 -4.05
C THR A 342 7.30 -4.45 -2.92
N ILE A 343 6.92 -5.72 -3.08
CA ILE A 343 6.24 -6.50 -2.04
C ILE A 343 7.07 -6.51 -0.76
N PHE A 344 8.39 -6.78 -0.84
CA PHE A 344 9.27 -6.80 0.33
C PHE A 344 9.32 -5.46 1.05
N GLY A 345 9.37 -4.34 0.31
CA GLY A 345 9.34 -3.00 0.89
C GLY A 345 8.02 -2.65 1.58
N TRP A 346 6.91 -3.28 1.18
CA TRP A 346 5.59 -3.04 1.75
C TRP A 346 5.24 -3.92 2.96
N LEU A 347 5.78 -5.15 3.04
CA LEU A 347 5.44 -6.11 4.10
C LEU A 347 5.62 -5.56 5.52
N GLY A 348 6.64 -4.73 5.73
CA GLY A 348 6.90 -4.09 7.02
C GLY A 348 5.98 -2.92 7.36
N ARG A 349 5.31 -2.33 6.36
CA ARG A 349 4.53 -1.09 6.46
C ARG A 349 3.03 -1.32 6.51
N LEU A 350 2.55 -2.45 5.96
CA LEU A 350 1.13 -2.78 5.90
C LEU A 350 0.50 -2.85 7.29
N GLY A 351 -0.54 -2.04 7.50
CA GLY A 351 -1.36 -2.01 8.71
C GLY A 351 -2.38 -3.16 8.77
N THR A 352 -2.87 -3.63 7.61
CA THR A 352 -3.97 -4.60 7.49
C THR A 352 -3.49 -6.05 7.54
N PRO A 353 -3.80 -6.84 8.62
CA PRO A 353 -3.25 -8.19 8.80
C PRO A 353 -3.66 -9.20 7.72
N SER A 354 -4.91 -9.12 7.22
CA SER A 354 -5.42 -10.03 6.19
C SER A 354 -4.68 -9.85 4.86
N VAL A 355 -4.47 -8.61 4.42
CA VAL A 355 -3.69 -8.29 3.21
C VAL A 355 -2.23 -8.71 3.38
N ARG A 356 -1.65 -8.49 4.57
CA ARG A 356 -0.28 -8.92 4.87
C ARG A 356 -0.11 -10.42 4.70
N THR A 357 -1.03 -11.24 5.23
CA THR A 357 -0.96 -12.70 5.10
C THR A 357 -0.98 -13.16 3.64
N LEU A 358 -1.85 -12.56 2.83
CA LEU A 358 -1.92 -12.86 1.39
C LEU A 358 -0.65 -12.43 0.65
N LEU A 359 -0.13 -11.25 1.01
CA LEU A 359 1.09 -10.73 0.41
C LEU A 359 2.32 -11.56 0.80
N GLU A 360 2.39 -12.08 2.03
CA GLU A 360 3.41 -13.02 2.47
C GLU A 360 3.38 -14.32 1.64
N ALA A 361 2.19 -14.87 1.40
CA ALA A 361 2.04 -16.06 0.57
C ALA A 361 2.49 -15.81 -0.88
N ALA A 362 2.11 -14.66 -1.46
CA ALA A 362 2.57 -14.27 -2.80
C ALA A 362 4.09 -14.08 -2.86
N ALA A 363 4.66 -13.45 -1.84
CA ALA A 363 6.10 -13.25 -1.72
C ALA A 363 6.87 -14.58 -1.61
N ASP A 364 6.38 -15.53 -0.80
CA ASP A 364 6.97 -16.87 -0.66
C ASP A 364 6.93 -17.63 -2.00
N ARG A 365 5.80 -17.60 -2.67
CA ARG A 365 5.63 -18.23 -4.00
C ARG A 365 6.60 -17.65 -5.02
N LEU A 366 6.66 -16.32 -5.12
CA LEU A 366 7.52 -15.64 -6.09
C LEU A 366 9.01 -15.85 -5.78
N ALA A 367 9.40 -15.78 -4.52
CA ALA A 367 10.77 -15.99 -4.08
C ALA A 367 11.24 -17.43 -4.29
N ALA A 368 10.38 -18.42 -3.99
CA ALA A 368 10.68 -19.83 -4.22
C ALA A 368 10.84 -20.17 -5.72
N ALA A 369 9.99 -19.59 -6.56
CA ALA A 369 10.06 -19.79 -8.01
C ALA A 369 11.22 -19.03 -8.67
N ASN A 370 11.74 -17.96 -8.06
CA ASN A 370 12.71 -17.04 -8.67
C ASN A 370 13.89 -16.76 -7.73
N THR A 371 14.65 -17.81 -7.40
CA THR A 371 15.78 -17.73 -6.46
C THR A 371 16.86 -16.74 -6.86
N SER A 372 17.08 -16.52 -8.16
CA SER A 372 18.04 -15.53 -8.68
C SER A 372 17.63 -14.10 -8.30
N GLU A 373 16.35 -13.78 -8.39
CA GLU A 373 15.83 -12.47 -7.99
C GLU A 373 15.90 -12.29 -6.47
N LEU A 374 15.55 -13.32 -5.69
CA LEU A 374 15.72 -13.28 -4.24
C LEU A 374 17.17 -12.99 -3.85
N VAL A 375 18.14 -13.64 -4.51
CA VAL A 375 19.58 -13.39 -4.28
C VAL A 375 19.97 -11.98 -4.68
N ARG A 376 19.40 -11.44 -5.77
CA ARG A 376 19.63 -10.05 -6.20
C ARG A 376 19.14 -9.05 -5.14
N LEU A 377 17.96 -9.29 -4.57
CA LEU A 377 17.33 -8.43 -3.56
C LEU A 377 18.09 -8.40 -2.22
N LEU A 378 18.91 -9.42 -1.90
CA LEU A 378 19.82 -9.37 -0.76
C LEU A 378 20.82 -8.20 -0.84
N GLY A 379 21.13 -7.72 -2.04
CA GLY A 379 21.99 -6.55 -2.28
C GLY A 379 21.21 -5.24 -2.50
N SER A 380 19.93 -5.18 -2.15
CA SER A 380 19.13 -3.97 -2.28
C SER A 380 19.68 -2.82 -1.46
N THR A 381 19.62 -1.60 -2.01
CA THR A 381 19.92 -0.36 -1.27
C THR A 381 18.81 0.01 -0.28
N ASP A 382 17.59 -0.50 -0.49
CA ASP A 382 16.50 -0.39 0.47
C ASP A 382 16.72 -1.43 1.58
N ARG A 383 16.89 -0.93 2.81
CA ARG A 383 17.16 -1.75 4.00
C ARG A 383 16.05 -2.75 4.29
N ASP A 384 14.80 -2.32 4.17
CA ASP A 384 13.63 -3.15 4.50
C ASP A 384 13.49 -4.29 3.48
N VAL A 385 13.71 -3.99 2.20
CA VAL A 385 13.75 -4.99 1.12
C VAL A 385 14.84 -6.02 1.36
N ALA A 386 16.04 -5.58 1.73
CA ALA A 386 17.17 -6.49 1.98
C ALA A 386 16.94 -7.37 3.22
N LEU A 387 16.40 -6.81 4.31
CA LEU A 387 16.05 -7.58 5.51
C LEU A 387 14.97 -8.62 5.25
N GLU A 388 13.97 -8.28 4.45
CA GLU A 388 12.92 -9.23 4.07
C GLU A 388 13.46 -10.33 3.14
N ALA A 389 14.36 -9.98 2.21
CA ALA A 389 15.05 -10.95 1.38
C ALA A 389 15.90 -11.92 2.22
N LEU A 390 16.60 -11.42 3.25
CA LEU A 390 17.36 -12.23 4.22
C LEU A 390 16.45 -13.24 4.93
N ARG A 391 15.34 -12.76 5.47
CA ARG A 391 14.35 -13.60 6.18
C ARG A 391 13.86 -14.73 5.27
N ARG A 392 13.50 -14.42 4.03
CA ARG A 392 12.97 -15.41 3.07
C ARG A 392 14.04 -16.35 2.55
N ALA A 393 15.25 -15.89 2.34
CA ALA A 393 16.36 -16.76 1.94
C ALA A 393 16.60 -17.86 3.00
N GLY A 394 16.46 -17.52 4.28
CA GLY A 394 16.52 -18.47 5.39
C GLY A 394 15.32 -19.41 5.41
N SER A 395 14.10 -18.89 5.50
CA SER A 395 12.87 -19.68 5.63
C SER A 395 12.66 -20.66 4.46
N LEU A 396 12.98 -20.23 3.22
CA LEU A 396 12.95 -21.06 2.02
C LEU A 396 14.19 -21.94 1.86
N LYS A 397 15.14 -21.87 2.78
CA LYS A 397 16.42 -22.63 2.77
C LYS A 397 17.15 -22.52 1.43
N THR A 398 17.23 -21.32 0.87
CA THR A 398 17.78 -21.07 -0.46
C THR A 398 19.30 -21.23 -0.46
N ALA A 399 19.82 -22.40 -0.81
CA ALA A 399 21.26 -22.67 -0.83
C ALA A 399 22.04 -21.74 -1.77
N ALA A 400 21.44 -21.29 -2.88
CA ALA A 400 22.02 -20.34 -3.83
C ALA A 400 22.32 -18.96 -3.20
N ALA A 401 21.67 -18.61 -2.08
CA ALA A 401 21.89 -17.35 -1.37
C ALA A 401 23.17 -17.35 -0.51
N VAL A 402 23.74 -18.51 -0.18
CA VAL A 402 24.88 -18.63 0.75
C VAL A 402 26.06 -17.71 0.39
N PRO A 403 26.51 -17.59 -0.86
CA PRO A 403 27.61 -16.68 -1.19
C PRO A 403 27.28 -15.19 -0.96
N ALA A 404 26.04 -14.78 -1.20
CA ALA A 404 25.60 -13.41 -0.95
C ALA A 404 25.47 -13.14 0.56
N LEU A 405 24.90 -14.08 1.31
CA LEU A 405 24.79 -14.03 2.78
C LEU A 405 26.18 -13.95 3.45
N ALA A 406 27.15 -14.72 2.94
CA ALA A 406 28.54 -14.68 3.45
C ALA A 406 29.20 -13.30 3.30
N ARG A 407 28.85 -12.55 2.25
CA ARG A 407 29.31 -11.15 2.09
C ARG A 407 28.62 -10.22 3.07
N LEU A 408 27.32 -10.43 3.31
CA LEU A 408 26.53 -9.61 4.24
C LEU A 408 26.94 -9.76 5.70
N LEU A 409 27.69 -10.81 6.08
CA LEU A 409 28.33 -10.92 7.39
C LEU A 409 29.37 -9.82 7.65
N GLN A 410 29.80 -9.08 6.63
CA GLN A 410 30.72 -7.95 6.74
C GLN A 410 30.04 -6.61 6.52
N HIS A 411 28.71 -6.58 6.53
CA HIS A 411 27.94 -5.35 6.31
C HIS A 411 28.10 -4.39 7.50
N THR A 412 28.07 -3.08 7.24
CA THR A 412 28.20 -2.05 8.29
C THR A 412 27.04 -2.06 9.29
N ASP A 413 25.81 -2.32 8.81
CA ASP A 413 24.61 -2.42 9.66
C ASP A 413 24.58 -3.78 10.40
N PRO A 414 24.58 -3.79 11.75
CA PRO A 414 24.49 -5.03 12.53
C PRO A 414 23.18 -5.81 12.28
N ALA A 415 22.07 -5.15 11.94
CA ALA A 415 20.82 -5.84 11.62
C ALA A 415 20.93 -6.68 10.34
N MET A 416 21.68 -6.20 9.34
CA MET A 416 21.98 -6.96 8.13
C MET A 416 22.87 -8.17 8.42
N ARG A 417 23.89 -8.01 9.29
CA ARG A 417 24.73 -9.12 9.72
C ARG A 417 23.97 -10.17 10.52
N LEU A 418 23.09 -9.71 11.43
CA LEU A 418 22.19 -10.58 12.21
C LEU A 418 21.23 -11.36 11.30
N GLY A 419 20.59 -10.68 10.34
CA GLY A 419 19.74 -11.33 9.35
C GLY A 419 20.49 -12.38 8.53
N ALA A 420 21.73 -12.09 8.12
CA ALA A 420 22.57 -13.03 7.39
C ALA A 420 22.93 -14.27 8.24
N VAL A 421 23.26 -14.08 9.52
CA VAL A 421 23.52 -15.17 10.47
C VAL A 421 22.28 -16.06 10.62
N ASN A 422 21.11 -15.47 10.84
CA ASN A 422 19.86 -16.22 10.98
C ASN A 422 19.54 -17.01 9.71
N ALA A 423 19.64 -16.37 8.53
CA ALA A 423 19.40 -17.02 7.25
C ALA A 423 20.37 -18.19 7.00
N LEU A 424 21.66 -18.01 7.24
CA LEU A 424 22.65 -19.08 7.13
C LEU A 424 22.36 -20.24 8.09
N GLY A 425 21.94 -19.93 9.33
CA GLY A 425 21.52 -20.92 10.32
C GLY A 425 20.31 -21.73 9.89
N GLU A 426 19.30 -21.09 9.28
CA GLU A 426 18.11 -21.76 8.76
C GLU A 426 18.41 -22.62 7.53
N ILE A 427 19.24 -22.14 6.61
CA ILE A 427 19.71 -22.90 5.45
C ILE A 427 20.47 -24.17 5.89
N GLY A 428 21.38 -24.07 6.81
CA GLY A 428 22.04 -25.18 7.49
C GLY A 428 22.90 -26.07 6.59
N THR A 429 23.21 -25.70 5.34
CA THR A 429 24.14 -26.46 4.50
C THR A 429 25.58 -26.36 5.04
N ALA A 430 26.45 -27.30 4.68
CA ALA A 430 27.83 -27.28 5.13
C ALA A 430 28.55 -25.95 4.83
N GLY A 431 28.34 -25.39 3.65
CA GLY A 431 28.88 -24.08 3.27
C GLY A 431 28.28 -22.93 4.07
N ALA A 432 26.99 -22.99 4.44
CA ALA A 432 26.34 -22.00 5.28
C ALA A 432 26.92 -22.03 6.70
N LEU A 433 27.04 -23.21 7.28
CA LEU A 433 27.60 -23.40 8.64
C LEU A 433 29.08 -22.96 8.74
N GLN A 434 29.85 -23.21 7.69
CA GLN A 434 31.26 -22.76 7.62
C GLN A 434 31.38 -21.23 7.62
N ASN A 435 30.41 -20.53 6.99
CA ASN A 435 30.39 -19.07 7.02
C ASN A 435 29.89 -18.51 8.36
N LEU A 436 28.97 -19.21 9.05
CA LEU A 436 28.52 -18.84 10.40
C LEU A 436 29.61 -18.71 11.41
N ASP A 437 30.72 -19.47 11.27
CA ASP A 437 31.90 -19.38 12.15
C ASP A 437 32.45 -17.95 12.23
N ARG A 438 32.28 -17.14 11.19
CA ARG A 438 32.71 -15.74 11.20
C ARG A 438 31.89 -14.88 12.16
N GLY A 439 30.60 -15.20 12.35
CA GLY A 439 29.73 -14.50 13.27
C GLY A 439 30.09 -14.65 14.74
N ILE A 440 30.91 -15.65 15.12
CA ILE A 440 31.36 -15.85 16.50
C ILE A 440 32.20 -14.68 17.00
N ASP A 441 32.95 -14.02 16.10
CA ASP A 441 33.85 -12.91 16.43
C ASP A 441 33.27 -11.53 16.10
N ASP A 442 31.99 -11.45 15.73
CA ASP A 442 31.35 -10.19 15.32
C ASP A 442 31.48 -9.10 16.39
N GLU A 443 31.46 -7.85 15.97
CA GLU A 443 31.51 -6.72 16.89
C GLU A 443 30.23 -6.61 17.71
N ASP A 444 29.08 -6.90 17.07
CA ASP A 444 27.78 -6.84 17.71
C ASP A 444 27.47 -8.10 18.51
N ARG A 445 26.99 -7.91 19.73
CA ARG A 445 26.68 -8.98 20.67
C ARG A 445 25.56 -9.90 20.18
N GLU A 446 24.50 -9.35 19.63
CA GLU A 446 23.35 -10.13 19.17
C GLU A 446 23.70 -11.00 17.97
N VAL A 447 24.60 -10.53 17.12
CA VAL A 447 25.13 -11.30 15.98
C VAL A 447 25.95 -12.50 16.51
N ARG A 448 26.82 -12.28 17.51
CA ARG A 448 27.60 -13.39 18.11
C ARG A 448 26.71 -14.44 18.78
N ILE A 449 25.74 -13.99 19.57
CA ILE A 449 24.77 -14.89 20.23
C ILE A 449 23.97 -15.69 19.19
N ALA A 450 23.49 -15.06 18.15
CA ALA A 450 22.73 -15.72 17.09
C ALA A 450 23.60 -16.76 16.34
N ALA A 451 24.84 -16.42 16.01
CA ALA A 451 25.76 -17.32 15.33
C ALA A 451 26.04 -18.58 16.17
N VAL A 452 26.37 -18.40 17.44
CA VAL A 452 26.68 -19.53 18.36
C VAL A 452 25.44 -20.42 18.57
N ARG A 453 24.26 -19.83 18.74
CA ARG A 453 23.01 -20.57 18.87
C ARG A 453 22.65 -21.35 17.60
N ALA A 454 22.83 -20.76 16.43
CA ALA A 454 22.57 -21.42 15.15
C ALA A 454 23.53 -22.61 14.94
N LEU A 455 24.81 -22.44 15.23
CA LEU A 455 25.83 -23.52 15.17
C LEU A 455 25.51 -24.66 16.15
N CYS A 456 25.06 -24.31 17.36
CA CYS A 456 24.63 -25.28 18.37
C CYS A 456 23.41 -26.08 17.90
N GLN A 457 22.35 -25.42 17.40
CA GLN A 457 21.11 -26.06 16.89
C GLN A 457 21.42 -27.02 15.74
N ARG A 458 22.41 -26.70 14.90
CA ARG A 458 22.82 -27.52 13.75
C ARG A 458 23.91 -28.55 14.12
N THR A 459 24.30 -28.66 15.40
CA THR A 459 25.33 -29.58 15.89
C THR A 459 26.65 -29.48 15.12
N HIS A 460 27.07 -28.24 14.77
CA HIS A 460 28.26 -27.99 13.95
C HIS A 460 29.52 -28.07 14.80
N ARG A 461 30.05 -29.27 15.00
CA ARG A 461 31.22 -29.54 15.86
C ARG A 461 32.52 -28.86 15.40
N ALA A 462 32.63 -28.50 14.10
CA ALA A 462 33.81 -27.78 13.61
C ALA A 462 34.04 -26.42 14.31
N ALA A 463 32.95 -25.79 14.82
CA ALA A 463 33.04 -24.51 15.53
C ALA A 463 33.60 -24.62 16.97
N VAL A 464 33.72 -25.84 17.54
CA VAL A 464 34.11 -26.05 18.95
C VAL A 464 35.40 -25.32 19.30
N GLN A 465 36.45 -25.46 18.51
CA GLN A 465 37.73 -24.80 18.77
C GLN A 465 37.62 -23.27 18.78
N LYS A 466 36.81 -22.72 17.91
CA LYS A 466 36.59 -21.28 17.81
C LYS A 466 35.80 -20.75 19.01
N ILE A 467 34.75 -21.49 19.41
CA ILE A 467 33.96 -21.18 20.61
C ILE A 467 34.85 -21.27 21.84
N GLU A 468 35.72 -22.28 21.96
CA GLU A 468 36.68 -22.44 23.06
C GLU A 468 37.64 -21.25 23.16
N ASN A 469 38.17 -20.81 22.02
CA ASN A 469 39.04 -19.62 21.98
C ASN A 469 38.28 -18.35 22.43
N ALA A 470 37.01 -18.21 22.04
CA ALA A 470 36.18 -17.10 22.48
C ALA A 470 35.90 -17.13 23.99
N LEU A 471 35.65 -18.33 24.56
CA LEU A 471 35.48 -18.53 26.01
C LEU A 471 36.71 -18.14 26.81
N ALA A 472 37.92 -18.36 26.28
CA ALA A 472 39.18 -17.96 26.89
C ALA A 472 39.44 -16.44 26.72
N GLY A 473 38.77 -15.77 25.80
CA GLY A 473 38.98 -14.36 25.46
C GLY A 473 38.43 -13.40 26.52
N LYS A 474 39.14 -12.28 26.73
CA LYS A 474 38.71 -11.21 27.66
C LYS A 474 37.34 -10.63 27.30
N ARG A 475 37.04 -10.49 26.01
CA ARG A 475 35.81 -9.90 25.51
C ARG A 475 34.56 -10.61 26.05
N LEU A 476 34.54 -11.94 26.04
CA LEU A 476 33.42 -12.71 26.59
C LEU A 476 33.41 -12.71 28.11
N GLN A 477 34.58 -12.75 28.77
CA GLN A 477 34.67 -12.70 30.22
C GLN A 477 34.12 -11.39 30.80
N GLU A 478 34.30 -10.28 30.07
CA GLU A 478 33.79 -8.95 30.41
C GLU A 478 32.35 -8.71 29.85
N GLY A 479 31.87 -9.61 29.02
CA GLY A 479 30.53 -9.57 28.39
C GLY A 479 29.38 -9.78 29.39
N ASP A 480 28.16 -9.59 28.93
CA ASP A 480 26.97 -9.81 29.76
C ASP A 480 26.68 -11.31 29.98
N LEU A 481 25.84 -11.58 30.97
CA LEU A 481 25.45 -12.94 31.32
C LEU A 481 24.75 -13.70 30.18
N THR A 482 23.95 -13.02 29.36
CA THR A 482 23.20 -13.64 28.25
C THR A 482 24.18 -14.18 27.19
N GLU A 483 25.17 -13.39 26.84
CA GLU A 483 26.22 -13.80 25.90
C GLU A 483 27.05 -14.96 26.47
N LYS A 484 27.52 -14.86 27.73
CA LYS A 484 28.22 -15.94 28.42
C LYS A 484 27.41 -17.24 28.38
N MET A 485 26.14 -17.17 28.77
CA MET A 485 25.24 -18.35 28.75
C MET A 485 25.17 -19.00 27.38
N ALA A 486 24.96 -18.19 26.30
CA ALA A 486 24.85 -18.72 24.95
C ALA A 486 26.10 -19.47 24.49
N PHE A 487 27.28 -18.89 24.76
CA PHE A 487 28.58 -19.50 24.40
C PHE A 487 28.88 -20.77 25.20
N PHE A 488 28.67 -20.75 26.52
CA PHE A 488 28.86 -21.92 27.36
C PHE A 488 27.88 -23.05 27.07
N GLU A 489 26.62 -22.71 26.80
CA GLU A 489 25.58 -23.68 26.39
C GLU A 489 25.95 -24.36 25.07
N ALA A 490 26.37 -23.58 24.07
CA ALA A 490 26.80 -24.11 22.80
C ALA A 490 28.06 -24.97 22.92
N TYR A 491 29.03 -24.50 23.68
CA TYR A 491 30.25 -25.29 23.94
C TYR A 491 29.91 -26.63 24.59
N GLY A 492 29.12 -26.62 25.68
CA GLY A 492 28.70 -27.86 26.36
C GLY A 492 27.94 -28.84 25.46
N ALA A 493 27.12 -28.32 24.54
CA ALA A 493 26.35 -29.15 23.59
C ALA A 493 27.23 -29.76 22.49
N LEU A 494 28.28 -29.06 22.06
CA LEU A 494 29.07 -29.44 20.88
C LEU A 494 30.36 -30.20 21.22
N CYS A 495 31.07 -29.85 22.35
CA CYS A 495 32.36 -30.38 22.66
C CYS A 495 32.33 -31.83 23.21
N GLY A 496 31.27 -32.21 23.94
CA GLY A 496 31.19 -33.48 24.62
C GLY A 496 32.29 -33.67 25.68
N GLU A 497 32.70 -34.91 25.92
CA GLU A 497 33.72 -35.28 26.91
C GLU A 497 35.04 -34.51 26.79
N PRO A 498 35.61 -34.24 25.60
CA PRO A 498 36.87 -33.48 25.47
C PRO A 498 36.83 -32.07 26.06
N GLY A 499 35.64 -31.45 26.20
CA GLY A 499 35.51 -30.13 26.79
C GLY A 499 35.51 -30.07 28.32
N VAL A 500 35.36 -31.22 29.00
CA VAL A 500 35.26 -31.30 30.46
C VAL A 500 36.47 -30.70 31.15
N PRO A 501 37.74 -30.96 30.75
CA PRO A 501 38.90 -30.41 31.43
C PRO A 501 38.96 -28.89 31.42
N MET A 502 38.55 -28.26 30.33
CA MET A 502 38.50 -26.79 30.21
C MET A 502 37.44 -26.21 31.13
N LEU A 503 36.20 -26.75 31.08
CA LEU A 503 35.09 -26.30 31.91
C LEU A 503 35.34 -26.53 33.41
N ASP A 504 35.93 -27.67 33.77
CA ASP A 504 36.34 -27.95 35.13
C ASP A 504 37.41 -26.97 35.62
N GLY A 505 38.35 -26.62 34.74
CA GLY A 505 39.35 -25.59 35.02
C GLY A 505 38.70 -24.24 35.34
N LEU A 506 37.72 -23.82 34.57
CA LEU A 506 36.99 -22.57 34.81
C LEU A 506 36.16 -22.61 36.10
N LEU A 507 35.52 -23.74 36.41
CA LEU A 507 34.66 -23.90 37.59
C LEU A 507 35.46 -24.03 38.87
N ASN A 508 36.49 -24.89 38.92
CA ASN A 508 37.12 -25.38 40.16
C ASN A 508 38.56 -24.87 40.41
N ARG A 509 39.32 -24.48 39.36
CA ARG A 509 40.71 -24.06 39.54
C ARG A 509 40.84 -22.69 40.21
N LYS A 510 41.84 -22.57 41.08
CA LYS A 510 42.30 -21.30 41.62
C LYS A 510 43.53 -20.88 40.82
N GLY A 511 43.59 -19.66 40.33
CA GLY A 511 44.76 -19.10 39.66
C GLY A 511 45.96 -18.97 40.63
N LEU A 512 47.12 -18.62 40.08
CA LEU A 512 48.43 -18.55 40.82
C LEU A 512 48.36 -17.68 42.08
N PHE A 513 47.41 -16.73 42.20
CA PHE A 513 47.24 -15.88 43.39
C PHE A 513 45.89 -16.17 44.12
N GLY A 514 45.34 -17.38 43.98
CA GLY A 514 44.07 -17.74 44.60
C GLY A 514 42.85 -17.07 43.98
N LYS A 515 43.02 -16.29 42.89
CA LYS A 515 41.95 -15.63 42.18
C LYS A 515 41.17 -16.66 41.34
N ARG A 516 39.89 -16.82 41.59
CA ARG A 516 38.98 -17.67 40.79
C ARG A 516 38.46 -16.89 39.59
N SER A 517 38.01 -17.61 38.57
CA SER A 517 37.20 -17.02 37.47
C SER A 517 36.00 -16.29 38.03
N ASP A 518 35.46 -15.34 37.27
CA ASP A 518 34.25 -14.59 37.62
C ASP A 518 33.09 -15.52 37.99
N VAL A 519 32.23 -15.08 38.90
CA VAL A 519 31.11 -15.88 39.43
C VAL A 519 30.18 -16.32 38.33
N GLU A 520 29.86 -15.43 37.38
CA GLU A 520 29.00 -15.73 36.24
C GLU A 520 29.63 -16.77 35.30
N VAL A 521 30.94 -16.63 35.00
CA VAL A 521 31.68 -17.59 34.17
C VAL A 521 31.68 -18.99 34.82
N ARG A 522 31.83 -19.06 36.12
CA ARG A 522 31.79 -20.32 36.87
C ARG A 522 30.42 -20.96 36.87
N ALA A 523 29.35 -20.14 37.02
CA ALA A 523 27.98 -20.60 36.94
C ALA A 523 27.64 -21.13 35.53
N CYS A 524 28.07 -20.43 34.49
CA CYS A 524 27.89 -20.87 33.10
C CYS A 524 28.66 -22.16 32.79
N ALA A 525 29.91 -22.29 33.29
CA ALA A 525 30.69 -23.52 33.16
C ALA A 525 30.01 -24.72 33.84
N ALA A 526 29.41 -24.52 35.03
CA ALA A 526 28.60 -25.55 35.67
C ALA A 526 27.39 -25.99 34.83
N MET A 527 26.68 -25.04 34.23
CA MET A 527 25.55 -25.36 33.33
C MET A 527 26.01 -26.13 32.09
N ALA A 528 27.13 -25.75 31.49
CA ALA A 528 27.73 -26.45 30.35
C ALA A 528 28.13 -27.88 30.69
N LEU A 529 28.77 -28.11 31.85
CA LEU A 529 29.09 -29.46 32.35
C LEU A 529 27.82 -30.31 32.54
N GLY A 530 26.74 -29.72 33.07
CA GLY A 530 25.44 -30.41 33.16
C GLY A 530 24.88 -30.81 31.81
N ARG A 531 25.14 -30.02 30.77
CA ARG A 531 24.74 -30.33 29.39
C ARG A 531 25.54 -31.49 28.78
N ILE A 532 26.81 -31.62 29.13
CA ILE A 532 27.65 -32.75 28.73
C ILE A 532 27.18 -34.05 29.40
N GLY A 533 26.91 -34.02 30.70
CA GLY A 533 26.26 -35.08 31.46
C GLY A 533 27.09 -36.36 31.65
N THR A 534 28.38 -36.40 31.30
CA THR A 534 29.25 -37.55 31.47
C THR A 534 29.71 -37.70 32.93
N ASP A 535 30.21 -38.88 33.30
CA ASP A 535 30.66 -39.15 34.66
C ASP A 535 31.75 -38.18 35.10
N SER A 536 32.65 -37.79 34.21
CA SER A 536 33.70 -36.81 34.49
C SER A 536 33.14 -35.41 34.70
N ALA A 537 32.11 -35.02 33.93
CA ALA A 537 31.40 -33.75 34.09
C ALA A 537 30.64 -33.71 35.43
N VAL A 538 29.95 -34.80 35.79
CA VAL A 538 29.27 -34.95 37.09
C VAL A 538 30.26 -34.88 38.24
N ALA A 539 31.43 -35.53 38.11
CA ALA A 539 32.49 -35.45 39.12
C ALA A 539 33.02 -34.01 39.32
N ALA A 540 33.16 -33.24 38.21
CA ALA A 540 33.53 -31.84 38.26
C ALA A 540 32.49 -30.97 38.97
N LEU A 541 31.19 -31.20 38.68
CA LEU A 541 30.07 -30.53 39.33
C LEU A 541 29.99 -30.82 40.83
N ARG A 542 30.17 -32.09 41.25
CA ARG A 542 30.17 -32.48 42.66
C ARG A 542 31.26 -31.77 43.47
N ARG A 543 32.45 -31.51 42.88
CA ARG A 543 33.50 -30.75 43.52
C ARG A 543 33.10 -29.28 43.82
N ALA A 544 32.24 -28.72 43.04
CA ALA A 544 31.74 -27.35 43.20
C ALA A 544 30.43 -27.27 44.00
N ALA A 545 29.87 -28.39 44.49
CA ALA A 545 28.57 -28.41 45.16
C ALA A 545 28.50 -27.56 46.44
N SER A 546 29.65 -27.35 47.11
CA SER A 546 29.79 -26.52 48.30
C SER A 546 30.46 -25.17 48.04
N ASP A 547 30.37 -24.64 46.83
CA ASP A 547 31.00 -23.36 46.49
C ASP A 547 30.50 -22.21 47.38
N LYS A 548 31.35 -21.21 47.62
CA LYS A 548 31.01 -20.06 48.46
C LYS A 548 29.91 -19.19 47.86
N ASP A 549 29.89 -19.08 46.54
CA ASP A 549 28.95 -18.24 45.82
C ASP A 549 27.63 -18.96 45.60
N ILE A 550 26.50 -18.29 45.95
CA ILE A 550 25.15 -18.84 45.85
C ILE A 550 24.74 -19.08 44.39
N LEU A 551 25.17 -18.20 43.47
CA LEU A 551 24.90 -18.33 42.03
C LEU A 551 25.52 -19.61 41.47
N VAL A 552 26.78 -19.90 41.83
CA VAL A 552 27.48 -21.11 41.41
C VAL A 552 26.85 -22.36 42.02
N ARG A 553 26.49 -22.35 43.32
CA ARG A 553 25.79 -23.49 43.94
C ARG A 553 24.46 -23.78 43.29
N ASN A 554 23.68 -22.74 42.98
CA ASN A 554 22.38 -22.89 42.31
C ASN A 554 22.57 -23.48 40.90
N ALA A 555 23.54 -22.99 40.12
CA ALA A 555 23.88 -23.50 38.80
C ALA A 555 24.31 -24.99 38.87
N VAL A 556 25.21 -25.35 39.79
CA VAL A 556 25.64 -26.72 40.01
C VAL A 556 24.47 -27.63 40.40
N SER A 557 23.62 -27.18 41.36
CA SER A 557 22.44 -27.96 41.76
C SER A 557 21.46 -28.18 40.65
N LYS A 558 21.25 -27.16 39.78
CA LYS A 558 20.42 -27.27 38.60
C LYS A 558 21.02 -28.23 37.57
N ALA A 559 22.30 -28.12 37.31
CA ALA A 559 23.02 -29.00 36.38
C ALA A 559 22.96 -30.46 36.83
N LEU A 560 23.19 -30.75 38.11
CA LEU A 560 23.13 -32.13 38.66
C LEU A 560 21.70 -32.72 38.65
N ARG A 561 20.64 -31.92 38.74
CA ARG A 561 19.27 -32.40 38.62
C ARG A 561 18.87 -32.71 37.18
N GLY A 562 19.47 -32.06 36.19
CA GLY A 562 19.21 -32.26 34.76
C GLY A 562 20.06 -33.33 34.11
N THR A 563 21.05 -33.91 34.83
CA THR A 563 21.78 -35.11 34.37
C THR A 563 20.96 -36.34 34.69
N PRO A 564 20.74 -37.28 33.69
CA PRO A 564 19.97 -38.50 33.87
C PRO A 564 20.50 -39.44 34.93
#